data_2024c0b87f21407c518f0d4924f23210
#
_entry.id   2024c0b87f21407c518f0d4924f23210
#
_cell.length_a   1.000
_cell.length_b   1.000
_cell.length_c   1.000
_cell.angle_alpha   90.00
_cell.angle_beta   90.00
_cell.angle_gamma   90.00
#
_symmetry.space_group_name_H-M   'P 1'
#
loop_
_entity.id
_entity.type
_entity.pdbx_description
1 polymer ?
#
loop_
_entity_poly.entity_id
_entity_poly.type
_entity_poly.pdbx_seq_one_letter_code
_entity_poly.pdbx_strand_id
1 'polypeptide(L)'
;MLSRFIPALEWAPRYDRAHLSGDLNAGLTVGVMLIPQGMAYALIAGLPPVYGLYAALVPLIVYGLMGTSRQLAVGPVAMVALLVANGVGGLAGGNAEHYLALAVALAFLTGIIQLIMGLLRAGFLVNLLSHPVLAGFTSAAAIIIGMSQLGGLTGLSIPKGKVHEMLGTAINQIGAIDGTTVFIGLGAVLAGLAMKRWTPKLPAPMIVVTIGTFVSWGLELGQRGVSIVGDVPSGLPLPALPGLNLPGVPAIGGVPLDLGDLTALLPIAVAIALVGFMESIAVAKVYASRNRYDLDADQELKALGLANIAGSLFQSFPVTGGFSRTAVNA
;
A
#
# COMPACT_ATOMS: atom_id res chain seq x y z
N MET A 1 -5.33 6.35 -31.93
CA MET A 1 -3.97 6.17 -31.36
C MET A 1 -3.89 6.54 -29.88
N LEU A 2 -4.45 7.68 -29.45
CA LEU A 2 -4.41 8.08 -28.02
C LEU A 2 -5.16 7.11 -27.08
N SER A 3 -6.27 6.54 -27.53
CA SER A 3 -7.05 5.58 -26.73
C SER A 3 -6.28 4.31 -26.34
N ARG A 4 -5.28 3.93 -27.15
CA ARG A 4 -4.41 2.80 -26.85
C ARG A 4 -3.45 3.09 -25.67
N PHE A 5 -3.19 4.36 -25.38
CA PHE A 5 -2.37 4.80 -24.25
C PHE A 5 -3.22 5.18 -23.02
N ILE A 6 -4.42 5.67 -23.28
CA ILE A 6 -5.37 6.10 -22.23
C ILE A 6 -6.69 5.35 -22.45
N PRO A 7 -6.83 4.14 -21.87
CA PRO A 7 -8.04 3.32 -22.01
C PRO A 7 -9.32 4.04 -21.57
N ALA A 8 -9.21 5.01 -20.66
CA ALA A 8 -10.36 5.84 -20.26
C ALA A 8 -11.04 6.56 -21.43
N LEU A 9 -10.31 6.92 -22.48
CA LEU A 9 -10.88 7.55 -23.68
C LEU A 9 -11.79 6.60 -24.48
N GLU A 10 -11.71 5.30 -24.28
CA GLU A 10 -12.57 4.30 -24.92
C GLU A 10 -13.85 4.04 -24.13
N TRP A 11 -13.73 3.88 -22.80
CA TRP A 11 -14.88 3.51 -21.99
C TRP A 11 -15.67 4.73 -21.50
N ALA A 12 -15.04 5.88 -21.22
CA ALA A 12 -15.73 7.05 -20.68
C ALA A 12 -16.84 7.61 -21.59
N PRO A 13 -16.67 7.72 -22.95
CA PRO A 13 -17.74 8.15 -23.84
C PRO A 13 -18.90 7.14 -23.96
N ARG A 14 -18.64 5.87 -23.63
CA ARG A 14 -19.60 4.76 -23.70
C ARG A 14 -20.16 4.38 -22.33
N TYR A 15 -19.87 5.18 -21.31
CA TYR A 15 -20.27 4.90 -19.93
C TYR A 15 -21.79 4.96 -19.80
N ASP A 16 -22.38 3.85 -19.34
CA ASP A 16 -23.80 3.76 -19.09
C ASP A 16 -24.13 4.30 -17.69
N ARG A 17 -25.04 5.28 -17.64
CA ARG A 17 -25.54 5.85 -16.38
C ARG A 17 -26.19 4.83 -15.45
N ALA A 18 -26.65 3.69 -15.97
CA ALA A 18 -27.18 2.60 -15.18
C ALA A 18 -26.10 2.00 -14.21
N HIS A 19 -24.81 2.07 -14.58
CA HIS A 19 -23.73 1.61 -13.74
C HIS A 19 -23.30 2.62 -12.65
N LEU A 20 -23.66 3.90 -12.79
CA LEU A 20 -23.21 4.98 -11.90
C LEU A 20 -23.52 4.71 -10.42
N SER A 21 -24.70 4.18 -10.12
CA SER A 21 -25.09 3.88 -8.74
C SER A 21 -24.21 2.75 -8.14
N GLY A 22 -23.90 1.72 -8.94
CA GLY A 22 -23.00 0.64 -8.53
C GLY A 22 -21.58 1.14 -8.28
N ASP A 23 -21.06 1.90 -9.23
CA ASP A 23 -19.69 2.43 -9.18
C ASP A 23 -19.50 3.42 -8.02
N LEU A 24 -20.49 4.29 -7.75
CA LEU A 24 -20.47 5.18 -6.59
C LEU A 24 -20.48 4.39 -5.27
N ASN A 25 -21.34 3.38 -5.16
CA ASN A 25 -21.40 2.55 -3.95
C ASN A 25 -20.10 1.77 -3.73
N ALA A 26 -19.54 1.18 -4.79
CA ALA A 26 -18.26 0.46 -4.74
C ALA A 26 -17.13 1.43 -4.38
N GLY A 27 -17.06 2.58 -5.05
CA GLY A 27 -16.04 3.60 -4.82
C GLY A 27 -16.08 4.17 -3.40
N LEU A 28 -17.26 4.48 -2.87
CA LEU A 28 -17.43 4.94 -1.49
C LEU A 28 -17.02 3.85 -0.49
N THR A 29 -17.43 2.60 -0.72
CA THR A 29 -17.08 1.49 0.18
C THR A 29 -15.58 1.25 0.20
N VAL A 30 -14.94 1.23 -0.97
CA VAL A 30 -13.48 1.08 -1.08
C VAL A 30 -12.76 2.29 -0.49
N GLY A 31 -13.22 3.51 -0.75
CA GLY A 31 -12.65 4.75 -0.22
C GLY A 31 -12.66 4.77 1.31
N VAL A 32 -13.79 4.42 1.91
CA VAL A 32 -13.94 4.33 3.37
C VAL A 32 -13.02 3.24 3.96
N MET A 33 -12.92 2.08 3.32
CA MET A 33 -11.99 1.01 3.72
C MET A 33 -10.53 1.43 3.59
N LEU A 34 -10.21 2.21 2.56
CA LEU A 34 -8.84 2.57 2.22
C LEU A 34 -8.22 3.52 3.26
N ILE A 35 -9.02 4.32 3.95
CA ILE A 35 -8.54 5.25 4.99
C ILE A 35 -7.76 4.49 6.08
N PRO A 36 -8.38 3.62 6.91
CA PRO A 36 -7.64 2.92 7.96
C PRO A 36 -6.61 1.95 7.39
N GLN A 37 -6.89 1.32 6.26
CA GLN A 37 -5.99 0.37 5.63
C GLN A 37 -4.74 1.05 5.08
N GLY A 38 -4.87 2.20 4.43
CA GLY A 38 -3.75 2.99 3.93
C GLY A 38 -2.84 3.47 5.07
N MET A 39 -3.43 4.00 6.15
CA MET A 39 -2.69 4.40 7.36
C MET A 39 -1.92 3.22 7.97
N ALA A 40 -2.55 2.05 8.10
CA ALA A 40 -1.89 0.85 8.62
C ALA A 40 -0.71 0.40 7.75
N TYR A 41 -0.85 0.48 6.42
CA TYR A 41 0.24 0.12 5.51
C TYR A 41 1.38 1.15 5.51
N ALA A 42 1.11 2.43 5.72
CA ALA A 42 2.15 3.42 5.97
C ALA A 42 2.95 3.08 7.23
N LEU A 43 2.28 2.73 8.33
CA LEU A 43 2.94 2.28 9.56
C LEU A 43 3.80 1.02 9.33
N ILE A 44 3.31 0.04 8.55
CA ILE A 44 4.10 -1.13 8.15
C ILE A 44 5.33 -0.69 7.34
N ALA A 45 5.17 0.26 6.42
CA ALA A 45 6.27 0.82 5.64
C ALA A 45 7.26 1.63 6.49
N GLY A 46 6.97 1.93 7.75
CA GLY A 46 7.80 2.76 8.62
C GLY A 46 7.58 4.26 8.44
N LEU A 47 6.48 4.64 7.81
CA LEU A 47 6.10 6.01 7.51
C LEU A 47 4.96 6.50 8.42
N PRO A 48 4.85 7.80 8.66
CA PRO A 48 3.67 8.38 9.30
C PRO A 48 2.38 8.03 8.54
N PRO A 49 1.25 7.84 9.25
CA PRO A 49 -0.02 7.39 8.67
C PRO A 49 -0.53 8.20 7.49
N VAL A 50 -0.28 9.52 7.49
CA VAL A 50 -0.72 10.45 6.43
C VAL A 50 -0.20 10.04 5.04
N TYR A 51 1.00 9.49 4.95
CA TYR A 51 1.57 9.06 3.67
C TYR A 51 0.81 7.87 3.06
N GLY A 52 0.13 7.08 3.89
CA GLY A 52 -0.80 6.06 3.41
C GLY A 52 -2.04 6.64 2.75
N LEU A 53 -2.52 7.79 3.24
CA LEU A 53 -3.62 8.52 2.61
C LEU A 53 -3.16 9.16 1.29
N TYR A 54 -1.97 9.75 1.26
CA TYR A 54 -1.41 10.32 0.03
C TYR A 54 -1.22 9.27 -1.06
N ALA A 55 -0.73 8.08 -0.68
CA ALA A 55 -0.56 6.95 -1.58
C ALA A 55 -1.91 6.37 -2.10
N ALA A 56 -3.02 6.75 -1.49
CA ALA A 56 -4.37 6.35 -1.89
C ALA A 56 -5.08 7.39 -2.78
N LEU A 57 -4.47 8.51 -3.13
CA LEU A 57 -5.10 9.57 -3.91
C LEU A 57 -4.66 9.56 -5.37
N VAL A 58 -3.53 10.17 -5.67
CA VAL A 58 -3.06 10.39 -7.05
C VAL A 58 -2.81 9.08 -7.81
N PRO A 59 -2.16 8.05 -7.23
CA PRO A 59 -1.96 6.79 -7.92
C PRO A 59 -3.26 6.12 -8.37
N LEU A 60 -4.31 6.21 -7.54
CA LEU A 60 -5.62 5.62 -7.84
C LEU A 60 -6.26 6.29 -9.07
N ILE A 61 -6.21 7.62 -9.13
CA ILE A 61 -6.74 8.40 -10.26
C ILE A 61 -5.98 8.05 -11.54
N VAL A 62 -4.65 8.08 -11.50
CA VAL A 62 -3.80 7.80 -12.67
C VAL A 62 -4.04 6.37 -13.17
N TYR A 63 -4.08 5.40 -12.26
CA TYR A 63 -4.38 4.02 -12.64
C TYR A 63 -5.78 3.87 -13.23
N GLY A 64 -6.80 4.51 -12.66
CA GLY A 64 -8.17 4.49 -13.17
C GLY A 64 -8.29 5.02 -14.61
N LEU A 65 -7.42 5.97 -15.00
CA LEU A 65 -7.37 6.51 -16.36
C LEU A 65 -6.58 5.62 -17.34
N MET A 66 -5.53 4.95 -16.85
CA MET A 66 -4.52 4.26 -17.67
C MET A 66 -4.64 2.73 -17.66
N GLY A 67 -5.27 2.16 -16.64
CA GLY A 67 -5.43 0.71 -16.48
C GLY A 67 -6.46 0.11 -17.43
N THR A 68 -6.30 -1.19 -17.74
CA THR A 68 -7.24 -1.99 -18.53
C THR A 68 -8.15 -2.84 -17.65
N SER A 69 -7.76 -3.08 -16.41
CA SER A 69 -8.62 -3.77 -15.45
C SER A 69 -9.72 -2.85 -14.91
N ARG A 70 -10.96 -3.33 -15.01
CA ARG A 70 -12.16 -2.58 -14.58
C ARG A 70 -12.37 -2.63 -13.07
N GLN A 71 -11.83 -3.63 -12.39
CA GLN A 71 -12.06 -3.87 -10.96
C GLN A 71 -10.83 -3.63 -10.09
N LEU A 72 -9.62 -3.64 -10.64
CA LEU A 72 -8.40 -3.56 -9.86
C LEU A 72 -8.31 -2.22 -9.10
N ALA A 73 -8.28 -2.31 -7.77
CA ALA A 73 -8.10 -1.17 -6.89
C ALA A 73 -6.62 -1.04 -6.50
N VAL A 74 -5.94 -0.04 -7.08
CA VAL A 74 -4.53 0.29 -6.81
C VAL A 74 -4.42 1.16 -5.56
N GLY A 75 -3.33 1.03 -4.83
CA GLY A 75 -3.03 1.81 -3.63
C GLY A 75 -2.01 1.08 -2.75
N PRO A 76 -1.81 1.52 -1.51
CA PRO A 76 -0.91 0.87 -0.57
C PRO A 76 -1.29 -0.59 -0.32
N VAL A 77 -0.31 -1.50 -0.27
CA VAL A 77 -0.49 -2.92 0.09
C VAL A 77 0.58 -3.37 1.07
N ALA A 78 0.25 -4.33 1.92
CA ALA A 78 1.11 -4.77 3.01
C ALA A 78 2.46 -5.32 2.53
N MET A 79 2.47 -6.07 1.42
CA MET A 79 3.67 -6.66 0.86
C MET A 79 4.67 -5.61 0.41
N VAL A 80 4.22 -4.64 -0.38
CA VAL A 80 5.06 -3.55 -0.85
C VAL A 80 5.50 -2.67 0.32
N ALA A 81 4.62 -2.40 1.30
CA ALA A 81 4.95 -1.68 2.51
C ALA A 81 6.11 -2.34 3.31
N LEU A 82 6.11 -3.68 3.42
CA LEU A 82 7.22 -4.43 4.03
C LEU A 82 8.51 -4.33 3.22
N LEU A 83 8.44 -4.41 1.89
CA LEU A 83 9.62 -4.23 1.04
C LEU A 83 10.21 -2.84 1.19
N VAL A 84 9.37 -1.80 1.29
CA VAL A 84 9.81 -0.43 1.60
C VAL A 84 10.52 -0.39 2.95
N ALA A 85 9.89 -0.93 4.01
CA ALA A 85 10.47 -0.92 5.35
C ALA A 85 11.84 -1.59 5.40
N ASN A 86 11.98 -2.77 4.78
CA ASN A 86 13.23 -3.52 4.77
C ASN A 86 14.31 -2.88 3.88
N GLY A 87 13.88 -2.26 2.78
CA GLY A 87 14.80 -1.68 1.83
C GLY A 87 15.32 -0.31 2.21
N VAL A 88 14.47 0.52 2.79
CA VAL A 88 14.82 1.91 3.16
C VAL A 88 15.42 1.96 4.56
N GLY A 89 15.00 1.06 5.47
CA GLY A 89 15.37 1.14 6.88
C GLY A 89 16.88 1.18 7.16
N GLY A 90 17.64 0.37 6.44
CA GLY A 90 19.11 0.34 6.57
C GLY A 90 19.82 1.55 5.96
N LEU A 91 19.25 2.14 4.91
CA LEU A 91 19.85 3.25 4.18
C LEU A 91 19.61 4.60 4.88
N ALA A 92 18.50 4.74 5.58
CA ALA A 92 18.11 6.01 6.23
C ALA A 92 18.96 6.38 7.44
N GLY A 93 19.75 5.45 8.01
CA GLY A 93 20.64 5.74 9.13
C GLY A 93 19.95 6.30 10.38
N GLY A 94 18.65 6.03 10.57
CA GLY A 94 17.85 6.55 11.68
C GLY A 94 17.29 7.96 11.48
N ASN A 95 17.54 8.61 10.34
CA ASN A 95 16.98 9.92 10.02
C ASN A 95 15.61 9.78 9.37
N ALA A 96 14.56 10.31 10.02
CA ALA A 96 13.17 10.19 9.56
C ALA A 96 12.89 10.95 8.25
N GLU A 97 13.52 12.11 8.05
CA GLU A 97 13.35 12.91 6.83
C GLU A 97 14.02 12.21 5.63
N HIS A 98 15.23 11.67 5.84
CA HIS A 98 15.92 10.88 4.84
C HIS A 98 15.15 9.59 4.50
N TYR A 99 14.57 8.93 5.52
CA TYR A 99 13.70 7.78 5.31
C TYR A 99 12.53 8.09 4.38
N LEU A 100 11.86 9.21 4.61
CA LEU A 100 10.75 9.65 3.79
C LEU A 100 11.20 9.94 2.36
N ALA A 101 12.28 10.68 2.19
CA ALA A 101 12.84 10.99 0.86
C ALA A 101 13.17 9.72 0.07
N LEU A 102 13.83 8.75 0.72
CA LEU A 102 14.14 7.44 0.13
C LEU A 102 12.87 6.64 -0.25
N ALA A 103 11.85 6.62 0.62
CA ALA A 103 10.61 5.89 0.35
C ALA A 103 9.86 6.46 -0.86
N VAL A 104 9.84 7.78 -1.02
CA VAL A 104 9.21 8.44 -2.16
C VAL A 104 10.04 8.28 -3.44
N ALA A 105 11.37 8.39 -3.34
CA ALA A 105 12.27 8.11 -4.47
C ALA A 105 12.15 6.64 -4.93
N LEU A 106 11.94 5.72 -4.01
CA LEU A 106 11.71 4.32 -4.32
C LEU A 106 10.39 4.13 -5.12
N ALA A 107 9.33 4.89 -4.82
CA ALA A 107 8.12 4.89 -5.64
C ALA A 107 8.40 5.39 -7.06
N PHE A 108 9.18 6.47 -7.20
CA PHE A 108 9.56 7.02 -8.49
C PHE A 108 10.38 6.02 -9.32
N LEU A 109 11.42 5.43 -8.72
CA LEU A 109 12.26 4.41 -9.38
C LEU A 109 11.44 3.16 -9.77
N THR A 110 10.60 2.67 -8.86
CA THR A 110 9.69 1.56 -9.13
C THR A 110 8.79 1.87 -10.33
N GLY A 111 8.22 3.07 -10.36
CA GLY A 111 7.37 3.53 -11.44
C GLY A 111 8.10 3.63 -12.79
N ILE A 112 9.32 4.14 -12.79
CA ILE A 112 10.16 4.19 -14.02
C ILE A 112 10.44 2.76 -14.51
N ILE A 113 10.83 1.85 -13.63
CA ILE A 113 11.12 0.46 -14.00
C ILE A 113 9.87 -0.20 -14.61
N GLN A 114 8.71 -0.08 -13.95
CA GLN A 114 7.44 -0.63 -14.46
C GLN A 114 7.06 -0.01 -15.83
N LEU A 115 7.24 1.29 -15.99
CA LEU A 115 6.95 1.99 -17.25
C LEU A 115 7.87 1.49 -18.37
N ILE A 116 9.19 1.39 -18.11
CA ILE A 116 10.14 0.84 -19.07
C ILE A 116 9.78 -0.61 -19.43
N MET A 117 9.47 -1.45 -18.45
CA MET A 117 9.02 -2.83 -18.68
C MET A 117 7.77 -2.88 -19.56
N GLY A 118 6.79 -2.00 -19.32
CA GLY A 118 5.58 -1.92 -20.13
C GLY A 118 5.83 -1.42 -21.54
N LEU A 119 6.77 -0.48 -21.75
CA LEU A 119 7.17 -0.01 -23.07
C LEU A 119 7.95 -1.07 -23.86
N LEU A 120 8.78 -1.86 -23.19
CA LEU A 120 9.53 -2.98 -23.76
C LEU A 120 8.67 -4.25 -23.93
N ARG A 121 7.37 -4.17 -23.62
CA ARG A 121 6.41 -5.29 -23.71
C ARG A 121 6.81 -6.48 -22.83
N ALA A 122 7.32 -6.22 -21.64
CA ALA A 122 7.72 -7.24 -20.67
C ALA A 122 6.54 -7.83 -19.87
N GLY A 123 5.29 -7.54 -20.23
CA GLY A 123 4.09 -8.11 -19.61
C GLY A 123 4.03 -9.64 -19.66
N PHE A 124 4.77 -10.27 -20.60
CA PHE A 124 4.91 -11.73 -20.65
C PHE A 124 5.58 -12.32 -19.41
N LEU A 125 6.33 -11.54 -18.64
CA LEU A 125 6.98 -12.00 -17.40
C LEU A 125 5.98 -12.60 -16.41
N VAL A 126 4.72 -12.19 -16.47
CA VAL A 126 3.65 -12.80 -15.66
C VAL A 126 3.49 -14.31 -15.94
N ASN A 127 3.82 -14.75 -17.15
CA ASN A 127 3.69 -16.16 -17.53
C ASN A 127 4.86 -17.02 -17.00
N LEU A 128 5.97 -16.39 -16.57
CA LEU A 128 7.10 -17.08 -15.94
C LEU A 128 6.83 -17.48 -14.49
N LEU A 129 5.81 -16.87 -13.89
CA LEU A 129 5.44 -17.16 -12.51
C LEU A 129 4.46 -18.32 -12.46
N SER A 130 4.98 -19.44 -12.03
CA SER A 130 4.14 -20.61 -11.79
C SER A 130 3.23 -20.39 -10.57
N HIS A 131 2.05 -20.97 -10.58
CA HIS A 131 1.12 -20.90 -9.47
C HIS A 131 1.72 -21.33 -8.12
N PRO A 132 2.60 -22.36 -8.03
CA PRO A 132 3.30 -22.72 -6.80
C PRO A 132 4.22 -21.62 -6.25
N VAL A 133 4.91 -20.88 -7.11
CA VAL A 133 5.77 -19.76 -6.70
C VAL A 133 4.94 -18.65 -6.06
N LEU A 134 3.81 -18.27 -6.67
CA LEU A 134 2.89 -17.31 -6.11
C LEU A 134 2.31 -17.77 -4.77
N ALA A 135 1.91 -19.03 -4.65
CA ALA A 135 1.39 -19.61 -3.42
C ALA A 135 2.43 -19.61 -2.29
N GLY A 136 3.67 -20.01 -2.59
CA GLY A 136 4.78 -19.98 -1.63
C GLY A 136 5.10 -18.55 -1.16
N PHE A 137 5.17 -17.62 -2.10
CA PHE A 137 5.42 -16.21 -1.81
C PHE A 137 4.31 -15.59 -0.93
N THR A 138 3.04 -15.79 -1.27
CA THR A 138 1.92 -15.26 -0.48
C THR A 138 1.86 -15.87 0.92
N SER A 139 2.20 -17.16 1.08
CA SER A 139 2.26 -17.82 2.37
C SER A 139 3.39 -17.26 3.25
N ALA A 140 4.60 -17.10 2.68
CA ALA A 140 5.72 -16.48 3.38
C ALA A 140 5.40 -15.04 3.80
N ALA A 141 4.80 -14.29 2.89
CA ALA A 141 4.36 -12.94 3.15
C ALA A 141 3.33 -12.85 4.29
N ALA A 142 2.35 -13.74 4.32
CA ALA A 142 1.35 -13.77 5.39
C ALA A 142 2.01 -13.98 6.77
N ILE A 143 3.03 -14.85 6.85
CA ILE A 143 3.80 -15.07 8.08
C ILE A 143 4.56 -13.80 8.47
N ILE A 144 5.29 -13.18 7.54
CA ILE A 144 6.08 -11.97 7.80
C ILE A 144 5.17 -10.81 8.23
N ILE A 145 4.03 -10.62 7.55
CA ILE A 145 3.04 -9.60 7.91
C ILE A 145 2.48 -9.86 9.30
N GLY A 146 2.08 -11.11 9.59
CA GLY A 146 1.60 -11.49 10.93
C GLY A 146 2.63 -11.19 12.02
N MET A 147 3.89 -11.56 11.78
CA MET A 147 4.98 -11.28 12.71
C MET A 147 5.22 -9.77 12.89
N SER A 148 5.13 -8.98 11.83
CA SER A 148 5.30 -7.52 11.90
C SER A 148 4.21 -6.83 12.75
N GLN A 149 3.06 -7.48 12.95
CA GLN A 149 1.96 -6.95 13.76
C GLN A 149 2.09 -7.30 15.26
N LEU A 150 3.02 -8.19 15.64
CA LEU A 150 3.20 -8.58 17.04
C LEU A 150 3.47 -7.39 17.96
N GLY A 151 4.31 -6.45 17.52
CA GLY A 151 4.59 -5.24 18.32
C GLY A 151 3.33 -4.42 18.60
N GLY A 152 2.52 -4.14 17.56
CA GLY A 152 1.26 -3.42 17.70
C GLY A 152 0.22 -4.17 18.54
N LEU A 153 0.20 -5.51 18.49
CA LEU A 153 -0.74 -6.33 19.24
C LEU A 153 -0.37 -6.47 20.72
N THR A 154 0.93 -6.44 21.02
CA THR A 154 1.45 -6.72 22.39
C THR A 154 1.97 -5.48 23.11
N GLY A 155 2.09 -4.34 22.43
CA GLY A 155 2.73 -3.14 22.96
C GLY A 155 4.27 -3.22 22.99
N LEU A 156 4.86 -4.29 22.47
CA LEU A 156 6.31 -4.49 22.48
C LEU A 156 7.00 -3.66 21.39
N SER A 157 8.17 -3.14 21.68
CA SER A 157 9.03 -2.48 20.71
C SER A 157 9.85 -3.51 19.94
N ILE A 158 9.25 -4.13 18.92
CA ILE A 158 9.91 -5.14 18.08
C ILE A 158 10.47 -4.46 16.83
N PRO A 159 11.81 -4.45 16.64
CA PRO A 159 12.41 -3.88 15.45
C PRO A 159 11.99 -4.66 14.21
N LYS A 160 11.77 -3.96 13.10
CA LYS A 160 11.47 -4.60 11.82
C LYS A 160 12.73 -5.27 11.29
N GLY A 161 12.61 -6.51 10.84
CA GLY A 161 13.76 -7.29 10.38
C GLY A 161 13.38 -8.71 10.00
N LYS A 162 14.32 -9.62 10.13
CA LYS A 162 14.10 -11.04 9.83
C LYS A 162 13.19 -11.68 10.88
N VAL A 163 12.33 -12.63 10.46
CA VAL A 163 11.35 -13.28 11.32
C VAL A 163 11.96 -13.86 12.59
N HIS A 164 13.15 -14.48 12.51
CA HIS A 164 13.83 -15.05 13.68
C HIS A 164 14.34 -13.99 14.66
N GLU A 165 14.76 -12.81 14.17
CA GLU A 165 15.18 -11.68 15.00
C GLU A 165 13.97 -11.08 15.73
N MET A 166 12.85 -10.95 15.02
CA MET A 166 11.57 -10.47 15.60
C MET A 166 11.07 -11.42 16.68
N LEU A 167 11.12 -12.74 16.42
CA LEU A 167 10.76 -13.76 17.40
C LEU A 167 11.67 -13.72 18.63
N GLY A 168 12.98 -13.66 18.42
CA GLY A 168 13.97 -13.56 19.51
C GLY A 168 13.70 -12.33 20.38
N THR A 169 13.43 -11.17 19.78
CA THR A 169 13.11 -9.95 20.52
C THR A 169 11.80 -10.08 21.28
N ALA A 170 10.76 -10.65 20.66
CA ALA A 170 9.47 -10.85 21.31
C ALA A 170 9.58 -11.79 22.54
N ILE A 171 10.34 -12.88 22.42
CA ILE A 171 10.58 -13.82 23.54
C ILE A 171 11.37 -13.13 24.66
N ASN A 172 12.41 -12.37 24.34
CA ASN A 172 13.23 -11.68 25.34
C ASN A 172 12.46 -10.56 26.07
N GLN A 173 11.42 -9.98 25.44
CA GLN A 173 10.61 -8.91 25.99
C GLN A 173 9.25 -9.39 26.50
N ILE A 174 9.03 -10.69 26.67
CA ILE A 174 7.72 -11.24 27.06
C ILE A 174 7.17 -10.67 28.37
N GLY A 175 8.05 -10.30 29.28
CA GLY A 175 7.70 -9.66 30.55
C GLY A 175 7.26 -8.17 30.43
N ALA A 176 7.50 -7.55 29.27
CA ALA A 176 7.13 -6.15 28.99
C ALA A 176 5.83 -6.02 28.18
N ILE A 177 5.09 -7.12 28.00
CA ILE A 177 3.80 -7.13 27.30
C ILE A 177 2.81 -6.24 28.05
N ASP A 178 2.21 -5.28 27.35
CA ASP A 178 1.13 -4.46 27.89
C ASP A 178 -0.22 -5.16 27.76
N GLY A 179 -0.77 -5.58 28.90
CA GLY A 179 -2.07 -6.28 28.95
C GLY A 179 -3.22 -5.45 28.38
N THR A 180 -3.20 -4.13 28.50
CA THR A 180 -4.22 -3.24 27.95
C THR A 180 -4.19 -3.26 26.42
N THR A 181 -3.01 -3.14 25.84
CA THR A 181 -2.81 -3.22 24.37
C THR A 181 -3.23 -4.58 23.82
N VAL A 182 -2.86 -5.68 24.51
CA VAL A 182 -3.28 -7.04 24.12
C VAL A 182 -4.80 -7.18 24.15
N PHE A 183 -5.44 -6.72 25.21
CA PHE A 183 -6.90 -6.82 25.34
C PHE A 183 -7.62 -6.08 24.21
N ILE A 184 -7.18 -4.85 23.91
CA ILE A 184 -7.74 -4.02 22.82
C ILE A 184 -7.46 -4.67 21.46
N GLY A 185 -6.22 -5.10 21.22
CA GLY A 185 -5.81 -5.72 19.97
C GLY A 185 -6.56 -7.02 19.68
N LEU A 186 -6.63 -7.94 20.66
CA LEU A 186 -7.40 -9.18 20.53
C LEU A 186 -8.90 -8.89 20.39
N GLY A 187 -9.42 -7.93 21.16
CA GLY A 187 -10.81 -7.49 21.04
C GLY A 187 -11.15 -7.01 19.64
N ALA A 188 -10.26 -6.19 19.03
CA ALA A 188 -10.41 -5.72 17.66
C ALA A 188 -10.37 -6.87 16.64
N VAL A 189 -9.46 -7.83 16.78
CA VAL A 189 -9.36 -9.02 15.92
C VAL A 189 -10.64 -9.86 16.04
N LEU A 190 -11.07 -10.16 17.24
CA LEU A 190 -12.29 -10.95 17.48
C LEU A 190 -13.54 -10.23 16.96
N ALA A 191 -13.66 -8.91 17.17
CA ALA A 191 -14.76 -8.12 16.62
C ALA A 191 -14.76 -8.16 15.09
N GLY A 192 -13.60 -7.99 14.44
CA GLY A 192 -13.46 -8.09 12.99
C GLY A 192 -13.87 -9.47 12.45
N LEU A 193 -13.43 -10.55 13.10
CA LEU A 193 -13.81 -11.93 12.73
C LEU A 193 -15.31 -12.20 12.95
N ALA A 194 -15.87 -11.73 14.05
CA ALA A 194 -17.29 -11.84 14.36
C ALA A 194 -18.13 -11.09 13.32
N MET A 195 -17.75 -9.86 12.97
CA MET A 195 -18.43 -9.08 11.93
C MET A 195 -18.35 -9.76 10.56
N LYS A 196 -17.19 -10.30 10.19
CA LYS A 196 -17.04 -11.07 8.95
C LYS A 196 -17.99 -12.28 8.91
N ARG A 197 -18.26 -12.91 10.06
CA ARG A 197 -19.11 -14.12 10.16
C ARG A 197 -20.60 -13.77 10.18
N TRP A 198 -20.98 -12.71 10.91
CA TRP A 198 -22.40 -12.40 11.19
C TRP A 198 -22.94 -11.25 10.37
N THR A 199 -22.10 -10.29 9.98
CA THR A 199 -22.49 -9.09 9.22
C THR A 199 -21.56 -8.85 8.03
N PRO A 200 -21.45 -9.78 7.07
CA PRO A 200 -20.46 -9.71 5.98
C PRO A 200 -20.64 -8.51 5.04
N LYS A 201 -21.81 -7.87 5.08
CA LYS A 201 -22.12 -6.68 4.27
C LYS A 201 -21.58 -5.37 4.87
N LEU A 202 -21.19 -5.38 6.14
CA LEU A 202 -20.67 -4.18 6.80
C LEU A 202 -19.15 -4.08 6.65
N PRO A 203 -18.61 -2.85 6.50
CA PRO A 203 -17.17 -2.63 6.39
C PRO A 203 -16.50 -2.81 7.77
N ALA A 204 -16.25 -4.06 8.16
CA ALA A 204 -15.73 -4.41 9.48
C ALA A 204 -14.47 -3.62 9.89
N PRO A 205 -13.45 -3.41 9.02
CA PRO A 205 -12.26 -2.65 9.42
C PRO A 205 -12.58 -1.22 9.84
N MET A 206 -13.48 -0.55 9.11
CA MET A 206 -13.86 0.82 9.47
C MET A 206 -14.61 0.88 10.80
N ILE A 207 -15.56 -0.03 11.03
CA ILE A 207 -16.34 -0.04 12.27
C ILE A 207 -15.43 -0.32 13.47
N VAL A 208 -14.52 -1.29 13.34
CA VAL A 208 -13.57 -1.63 14.41
C VAL A 208 -12.64 -0.45 14.70
N VAL A 209 -12.11 0.23 13.68
CA VAL A 209 -11.27 1.42 13.88
C VAL A 209 -12.06 2.56 14.50
N THR A 210 -13.29 2.82 14.03
CA THR A 210 -14.14 3.87 14.59
C THR A 210 -14.43 3.63 16.07
N ILE A 211 -14.86 2.42 16.41
CA ILE A 211 -15.10 2.04 17.82
C ILE A 211 -13.80 2.16 18.63
N GLY A 212 -12.68 1.63 18.10
CA GLY A 212 -11.37 1.71 18.75
C GLY A 212 -10.94 3.15 19.02
N THR A 213 -11.21 4.07 18.09
CA THR A 213 -10.93 5.50 18.26
C THR A 213 -11.76 6.11 19.39
N PHE A 214 -13.07 5.85 19.44
CA PHE A 214 -13.92 6.33 20.53
C PHE A 214 -13.55 5.73 21.88
N VAL A 215 -13.21 4.44 21.93
CA VAL A 215 -12.72 3.79 23.15
C VAL A 215 -11.39 4.37 23.59
N SER A 216 -10.46 4.59 22.66
CA SER A 216 -9.15 5.19 22.95
C SER A 216 -9.31 6.62 23.51
N TRP A 217 -10.17 7.40 22.91
CA TRP A 217 -10.46 8.76 23.35
C TRP A 217 -11.17 8.79 24.71
N GLY A 218 -12.23 8.01 24.89
CA GLY A 218 -13.03 8.02 26.12
C GLY A 218 -12.33 7.42 27.34
N LEU A 219 -11.38 6.49 27.13
CA LEU A 219 -10.58 5.87 28.19
C LEU A 219 -9.19 6.48 28.33
N GLU A 220 -8.86 7.53 27.55
CA GLU A 220 -7.55 8.21 27.53
C GLU A 220 -6.38 7.21 27.43
N LEU A 221 -6.49 6.24 26.52
CA LEU A 221 -5.55 5.13 26.42
C LEU A 221 -4.11 5.57 26.13
N GLY A 222 -3.92 6.67 25.43
CA GLY A 222 -2.59 7.28 25.21
C GLY A 222 -1.89 7.64 26.51
N GLN A 223 -2.61 8.11 27.52
CA GLN A 223 -2.05 8.44 28.84
C GLN A 223 -1.76 7.16 29.66
N ARG A 224 -2.37 6.03 29.28
CA ARG A 224 -2.16 4.72 29.93
C ARG A 224 -1.07 3.88 29.28
N GLY A 225 -0.26 4.47 28.38
CA GLY A 225 0.86 3.79 27.74
C GLY A 225 0.53 3.04 26.45
N VAL A 226 -0.74 3.04 26.00
CA VAL A 226 -1.12 2.46 24.70
C VAL A 226 -0.67 3.38 23.59
N SER A 227 0.06 2.86 22.61
CA SER A 227 0.48 3.64 21.44
C SER A 227 -0.73 4.04 20.59
N ILE A 228 -0.93 5.33 20.41
CA ILE A 228 -1.99 5.90 19.57
C ILE A 228 -1.40 6.53 18.31
N VAL A 229 -2.21 6.68 17.27
CA VAL A 229 -1.79 7.29 16.00
C VAL A 229 -1.39 8.77 16.17
N GLY A 230 -1.97 9.46 17.17
CA GLY A 230 -1.75 10.88 17.38
C GLY A 230 -2.40 11.76 16.31
N ASP A 231 -1.89 12.99 16.18
CA ASP A 231 -2.40 13.95 15.21
C ASP A 231 -1.99 13.57 13.78
N VAL A 232 -2.97 13.45 12.89
CA VAL A 232 -2.75 13.27 11.46
C VAL A 232 -2.81 14.64 10.80
N PRO A 233 -1.73 15.11 10.14
CA PRO A 233 -1.73 16.40 9.47
C PRO A 233 -2.88 16.52 8.47
N SER A 234 -3.58 17.65 8.49
CA SER A 234 -4.65 17.95 7.55
C SER A 234 -4.08 18.53 6.25
N GLY A 235 -4.74 18.27 5.12
CA GLY A 235 -4.41 18.83 3.82
C GLY A 235 -4.09 17.79 2.76
N LEU A 236 -4.06 18.25 1.51
CA LEU A 236 -3.65 17.44 0.37
C LEU A 236 -2.12 17.50 0.21
N PRO A 237 -1.50 16.43 -0.31
CA PRO A 237 -0.07 16.45 -0.57
C PRO A 237 0.27 17.53 -1.62
N LEU A 238 1.23 18.37 -1.32
CA LEU A 238 1.74 19.31 -2.30
C LEU A 238 2.69 18.59 -3.27
N PRO A 239 2.66 18.96 -4.56
CA PRO A 239 3.60 18.41 -5.53
C PRO A 239 5.03 18.76 -5.11
N ALA A 240 5.91 17.75 -5.10
CA ALA A 240 7.32 17.92 -4.80
C ALA A 240 8.15 16.90 -5.58
N LEU A 241 9.38 17.21 -5.91
CA LEU A 241 10.25 16.29 -6.65
C LEU A 241 10.99 15.36 -5.69
N PRO A 242 10.94 14.04 -5.91
CA PRO A 242 11.65 13.09 -5.07
C PRO A 242 13.17 13.29 -5.21
N GLY A 243 13.81 13.73 -4.12
CA GLY A 243 15.27 13.77 -4.00
C GLY A 243 16.03 14.82 -4.83
N LEU A 244 15.36 15.64 -5.63
CA LEU A 244 15.97 16.67 -6.44
C LEU A 244 15.76 18.05 -5.80
N ASN A 245 16.86 18.65 -5.35
CA ASN A 245 16.86 20.02 -4.86
C ASN A 245 16.94 20.98 -6.06
N LEU A 246 15.78 21.27 -6.68
CA LEU A 246 15.71 22.27 -7.73
C LEU A 246 15.31 23.63 -7.16
N PRO A 247 15.89 24.73 -7.63
CA PRO A 247 15.52 26.07 -7.18
C PRO A 247 14.01 26.31 -7.37
N GLY A 248 13.29 26.58 -6.27
CA GLY A 248 11.86 26.86 -6.29
C GLY A 248 10.93 25.65 -6.21
N VAL A 249 11.44 24.44 -6.14
CA VAL A 249 10.63 23.23 -5.91
C VAL A 249 11.07 22.57 -4.60
N PRO A 250 10.16 22.40 -3.63
CA PRO A 250 10.52 21.77 -2.37
C PRO A 250 10.93 20.32 -2.59
N ALA A 251 12.08 19.93 -2.03
CA ALA A 251 12.46 18.53 -1.93
C ALA A 251 11.61 17.82 -0.89
N ILE A 252 11.17 16.60 -1.17
CA ILE A 252 10.43 15.80 -0.21
C ILE A 252 11.36 15.44 0.95
N GLY A 253 10.91 15.69 2.18
CA GLY A 253 11.71 15.48 3.39
C GLY A 253 12.81 16.54 3.62
N GLY A 254 12.96 17.54 2.72
CA GLY A 254 14.00 18.56 2.87
C GLY A 254 15.44 18.06 2.67
N VAL A 255 15.63 16.77 2.46
CA VAL A 255 16.94 16.13 2.33
C VAL A 255 17.21 15.78 0.87
N PRO A 256 18.27 16.32 0.24
CA PRO A 256 18.67 15.91 -1.10
C PRO A 256 19.22 14.47 -1.07
N LEU A 257 18.78 13.65 -2.02
CA LEU A 257 19.33 12.32 -2.23
C LEU A 257 20.55 12.42 -3.17
N ASP A 258 21.54 11.62 -2.88
CA ASP A 258 22.73 11.51 -3.74
C ASP A 258 22.58 10.32 -4.73
N LEU A 259 23.57 10.18 -5.62
CA LEU A 259 23.60 9.07 -6.59
C LEU A 259 23.84 7.71 -5.86
N GLY A 260 24.50 7.73 -4.73
CA GLY A 260 24.72 6.53 -3.90
C GLY A 260 23.37 6.00 -3.36
N ASP A 261 22.54 6.89 -2.83
CA ASP A 261 21.18 6.55 -2.38
C ASP A 261 20.34 5.92 -3.50
N LEU A 262 20.34 6.56 -4.68
CA LEU A 262 19.55 6.09 -5.81
C LEU A 262 20.03 4.72 -6.32
N THR A 263 21.37 4.50 -6.36
CA THR A 263 21.91 3.21 -6.79
C THR A 263 21.63 2.11 -5.75
N ALA A 264 21.65 2.44 -4.46
CA ALA A 264 21.33 1.50 -3.38
C ALA A 264 19.83 1.11 -3.39
N LEU A 265 18.94 1.99 -3.86
CA LEU A 265 17.51 1.72 -4.00
C LEU A 265 17.18 0.84 -5.22
N LEU A 266 18.02 0.76 -6.26
CA LEU A 266 17.69 0.07 -7.50
C LEU A 266 17.31 -1.42 -7.32
N PRO A 267 18.04 -2.26 -6.55
CA PRO A 267 17.66 -3.66 -6.38
C PRO A 267 16.27 -3.82 -5.74
N ILE A 268 15.95 -2.93 -4.79
CA ILE A 268 14.68 -2.93 -4.08
C ILE A 268 13.57 -2.43 -5.00
N ALA A 269 13.83 -1.39 -5.80
CA ALA A 269 12.89 -0.86 -6.79
C ALA A 269 12.54 -1.92 -7.83
N VAL A 270 13.52 -2.69 -8.32
CA VAL A 270 13.27 -3.83 -9.23
C VAL A 270 12.43 -4.90 -8.55
N ALA A 271 12.74 -5.26 -7.31
CA ALA A 271 11.96 -6.24 -6.57
C ALA A 271 10.49 -5.79 -6.38
N ILE A 272 10.27 -4.54 -5.99
CA ILE A 272 8.92 -3.97 -5.82
C ILE A 272 8.21 -3.88 -7.17
N ALA A 273 8.89 -3.48 -8.24
CA ALA A 273 8.31 -3.40 -9.58
C ALA A 273 7.78 -4.77 -10.05
N LEU A 274 8.58 -5.82 -9.87
CA LEU A 274 8.20 -7.18 -10.24
C LEU A 274 7.10 -7.74 -9.34
N VAL A 275 7.30 -7.69 -8.02
CA VAL A 275 6.33 -8.21 -7.04
C VAL A 275 5.00 -7.48 -7.13
N GLY A 276 5.03 -6.16 -7.19
CA GLY A 276 3.82 -5.34 -7.31
C GLY A 276 3.07 -5.60 -8.62
N PHE A 277 3.78 -5.71 -9.74
CA PHE A 277 3.15 -6.09 -11.01
C PHE A 277 2.51 -7.48 -10.92
N MET A 278 3.22 -8.46 -10.34
CA MET A 278 2.72 -9.82 -10.22
C MET A 278 1.46 -9.90 -9.37
N GLU A 279 1.44 -9.21 -8.23
CA GLU A 279 0.28 -9.14 -7.35
C GLU A 279 -0.92 -8.50 -8.09
N SER A 280 -0.70 -7.37 -8.75
CA SER A 280 -1.72 -6.66 -9.51
C SER A 280 -2.31 -7.51 -10.63
N ILE A 281 -1.45 -8.07 -11.49
CA ILE A 281 -1.90 -8.81 -12.68
C ILE A 281 -2.57 -10.14 -12.31
N ALA A 282 -2.13 -10.79 -11.23
CA ALA A 282 -2.78 -12.01 -10.74
C ALA A 282 -4.23 -11.74 -10.33
N VAL A 283 -4.45 -10.66 -9.57
CA VAL A 283 -5.79 -10.24 -9.16
C VAL A 283 -6.61 -9.79 -10.37
N ALA A 284 -6.05 -8.94 -11.23
CA ALA A 284 -6.73 -8.42 -12.42
C ALA A 284 -7.17 -9.55 -13.37
N LYS A 285 -6.32 -10.57 -13.61
CA LYS A 285 -6.65 -11.73 -14.44
C LYS A 285 -7.83 -12.54 -13.90
N VAL A 286 -7.94 -12.72 -12.58
CA VAL A 286 -9.06 -13.44 -11.96
C VAL A 286 -10.38 -12.76 -12.32
N TYR A 287 -10.44 -11.42 -12.15
CA TYR A 287 -11.66 -10.66 -12.43
C TYR A 287 -11.93 -10.48 -13.92
N ALA A 288 -10.89 -10.29 -14.74
CA ALA A 288 -11.01 -10.24 -16.19
C ALA A 288 -11.58 -11.55 -16.76
N SER A 289 -11.07 -12.70 -16.32
CA SER A 289 -11.59 -14.01 -16.72
C SER A 289 -13.04 -14.22 -16.27
N ARG A 290 -13.37 -13.84 -15.02
CA ARG A 290 -14.73 -13.95 -14.47
C ARG A 290 -15.74 -13.08 -15.22
N ASN A 291 -15.33 -11.88 -15.62
CA ASN A 291 -16.18 -10.89 -16.30
C ASN A 291 -16.02 -10.91 -17.83
N ARG A 292 -15.24 -11.87 -18.38
CA ARG A 292 -15.06 -12.14 -19.81
C ARG A 292 -14.60 -10.91 -20.61
N TYR A 293 -13.55 -10.23 -20.14
CA TYR A 293 -12.88 -9.17 -20.89
C TYR A 293 -11.37 -9.43 -20.96
N ASP A 294 -10.73 -8.87 -21.99
CA ASP A 294 -9.29 -9.00 -22.19
C ASP A 294 -8.53 -8.00 -21.33
N LEU A 295 -7.39 -8.44 -20.81
CA LEU A 295 -6.48 -7.66 -20.01
C LEU A 295 -5.14 -7.52 -20.74
N ASP A 296 -4.71 -6.30 -20.97
CA ASP A 296 -3.39 -6.01 -21.58
C ASP A 296 -2.33 -5.86 -20.47
N ALA A 297 -1.50 -6.89 -20.32
CA ALA A 297 -0.46 -6.91 -19.28
C ALA A 297 0.63 -5.82 -19.47
N ASP A 298 0.92 -5.44 -20.71
CA ASP A 298 1.87 -4.37 -21.00
C ASP A 298 1.28 -3.01 -20.63
N GLN A 299 -0.01 -2.82 -20.88
CA GLN A 299 -0.70 -1.60 -20.50
C GLN A 299 -0.88 -1.52 -18.98
N GLU A 300 -1.09 -2.64 -18.29
CA GLU A 300 -1.12 -2.69 -16.82
C GLU A 300 0.23 -2.24 -16.22
N LEU A 301 1.37 -2.68 -16.78
CA LEU A 301 2.70 -2.22 -16.37
C LEU A 301 2.85 -0.71 -16.54
N LYS A 302 2.43 -0.16 -17.69
CA LYS A 302 2.47 1.29 -17.94
C LYS A 302 1.59 2.05 -16.96
N ALA A 303 0.38 1.56 -16.70
CA ALA A 303 -0.56 2.17 -15.77
C ALA A 303 -0.03 2.19 -14.33
N LEU A 304 0.52 1.07 -13.84
CA LEU A 304 1.15 0.99 -12.53
C LEU A 304 2.39 1.87 -12.46
N GLY A 305 3.22 1.87 -13.52
CA GLY A 305 4.41 2.72 -13.61
C GLY A 305 4.07 4.20 -13.52
N LEU A 306 3.10 4.66 -14.31
CA LEU A 306 2.64 6.06 -14.27
C LEU A 306 1.96 6.40 -12.95
N ALA A 307 1.21 5.47 -12.35
CA ALA A 307 0.61 5.66 -11.04
C ALA A 307 1.67 5.86 -9.95
N ASN A 308 2.74 5.06 -9.94
CA ASN A 308 3.85 5.20 -9.01
C ASN A 308 4.66 6.48 -9.25
N ILE A 309 4.94 6.85 -10.51
CA ILE A 309 5.63 8.11 -10.85
C ILE A 309 4.78 9.31 -10.39
N ALA A 310 3.52 9.37 -10.79
CA ALA A 310 2.65 10.48 -10.42
C ALA A 310 2.44 10.53 -8.90
N GLY A 311 2.24 9.37 -8.26
CA GLY A 311 2.11 9.28 -6.82
C GLY A 311 3.33 9.81 -6.08
N SER A 312 4.54 9.48 -6.54
CA SER A 312 5.78 9.96 -5.92
C SER A 312 5.90 11.48 -5.94
N LEU A 313 5.40 12.15 -6.99
CA LEU A 313 5.32 13.61 -7.04
C LEU A 313 4.38 14.20 -5.98
N PHE A 314 3.48 13.40 -5.43
CA PHE A 314 2.55 13.76 -4.37
C PHE A 314 2.82 12.97 -3.08
N GLN A 315 4.09 12.70 -2.82
CA GLN A 315 4.58 12.12 -1.55
C GLN A 315 4.06 10.69 -1.26
N SER A 316 3.71 9.94 -2.29
CA SER A 316 3.36 8.53 -2.16
C SER A 316 4.60 7.66 -2.04
N PHE A 317 4.55 6.63 -1.20
CA PHE A 317 5.45 5.49 -1.31
C PHE A 317 4.92 4.48 -2.35
N PRO A 318 5.69 3.44 -2.75
CA PRO A 318 5.27 2.52 -3.81
C PRO A 318 3.91 1.87 -3.55
N VAL A 319 3.09 1.82 -4.60
CA VAL A 319 1.74 1.26 -4.59
C VAL A 319 1.55 0.18 -5.65
N THR A 320 0.54 -0.67 -5.44
CA THR A 320 0.15 -1.71 -6.40
C THR A 320 -1.31 -2.12 -6.22
N GLY A 321 -1.81 -3.04 -7.04
CA GLY A 321 -3.16 -3.57 -6.92
C GLY A 321 -3.34 -4.42 -5.67
N GLY A 322 -4.41 -4.19 -4.90
CA GLY A 322 -4.70 -4.94 -3.68
C GLY A 322 -5.86 -5.92 -3.86
N PHE A 323 -5.67 -7.19 -3.46
CA PHE A 323 -6.69 -8.22 -3.58
C PHE A 323 -7.98 -7.88 -2.82
N SER A 324 -7.87 -7.52 -1.53
CA SER A 324 -9.03 -7.27 -0.67
C SER A 324 -9.91 -6.12 -1.16
N ARG A 325 -9.29 -5.03 -1.61
CA ARG A 325 -9.98 -3.86 -2.16
C ARG A 325 -10.64 -4.18 -3.50
N THR A 326 -9.94 -4.91 -4.37
CA THR A 326 -10.48 -5.34 -5.66
C THR A 326 -11.67 -6.27 -5.48
N ALA A 327 -11.66 -7.13 -4.45
CA ALA A 327 -12.78 -8.02 -4.14
C ALA A 327 -14.04 -7.25 -3.65
N VAL A 328 -13.86 -6.08 -3.06
CA VAL A 328 -14.96 -5.20 -2.63
C VAL A 328 -15.46 -4.34 -3.78
N ASN A 329 -14.55 -3.95 -4.69
CA ASN A 329 -14.87 -3.15 -5.88
C ASN A 329 -15.55 -3.95 -6.99
N ALA A 330 -15.54 -5.28 -6.95
CA ALA A 330 -16.04 -6.19 -7.97
C ALA A 330 -17.46 -6.69 -7.67
#